data_0ea464fbf3fe5d84efff4dface36fe92
#
_entry.id   0ea464fbf3fe5d84efff4dface36fe92
#
_cell.length_a   1.000
_cell.length_b   1.000
_cell.length_c   1.000
_cell.angle_alpha   90.00
_cell.angle_beta   90.00
_cell.angle_gamma   90.00
#
_symmetry.space_group_name_H-M   'P 1'
#
loop_
_entity.id
_entity.type
_entity.pdbx_description
1 polymer ?
#
loop_
_entity_poly.entity_id
_entity_poly.type
_entity_poly.pdbx_seq_one_letter_code
_entity_poly.pdbx_strand_id
1 'polypeptide(L)'
;EVDRVIEVKMYDTFYEPNQFKIKKNETIKFIVYNYGELVHEFNIGTKEMHLKHQPEMMKMVENEILLADTINKKKMKEMSKKDHAMSHSHANSVLLEPNKSAIIIWKFNSNVDLEAACNVPGHYESGMIAKISNI
;
A
#
# COMPACT_ATOMS: atom_id res chain seq x y z
N GLU A 1 -8.10 19.37 -4.16
CA GLU A 1 -7.06 20.30 -3.66
C GLU A 1 -6.32 19.71 -2.48
N VAL A 2 -5.00 19.75 -2.53
CA VAL A 2 -4.13 19.10 -1.56
C VAL A 2 -3.73 20.10 -0.46
N ASP A 3 -3.90 19.68 0.80
CA ASP A 3 -3.53 20.51 1.94
C ASP A 3 -2.06 20.35 2.30
N ARG A 4 -1.50 19.17 2.10
CA ARG A 4 -0.14 18.86 2.51
C ARG A 4 0.44 17.71 1.69
N VAL A 5 1.76 17.71 1.52
CA VAL A 5 2.48 16.65 0.83
C VAL A 5 3.34 15.91 1.84
N ILE A 6 3.30 14.58 1.80
CA ILE A 6 4.15 13.72 2.64
C ILE A 6 4.92 12.78 1.74
N GLU A 7 6.24 12.76 1.88
CA GLU A 7 7.08 11.77 1.21
C GLU A 7 7.20 10.55 2.09
N VAL A 8 6.97 9.38 1.51
CA VAL A 8 7.06 8.10 2.21
C VAL A 8 8.12 7.25 1.54
N LYS A 9 9.05 6.76 2.34
CA LYS A 9 10.09 5.84 1.87
C LYS A 9 9.76 4.45 2.39
N MET A 10 9.73 3.47 1.48
CA MET A 10 9.51 2.07 1.85
C MET A 10 10.84 1.33 1.81
N TYR A 11 11.17 0.68 2.92
CA TYR A 11 12.32 -0.20 3.05
C TYR A 11 11.82 -1.63 3.24
N ASP A 12 12.71 -2.60 3.34
CA ASP A 12 12.27 -4.00 3.29
C ASP A 12 11.43 -4.45 4.48
N THR A 13 11.48 -3.73 5.62
CA THR A 13 10.70 -4.10 6.80
C THR A 13 9.94 -2.95 7.43
N PHE A 14 10.02 -1.74 6.85
CA PHE A 14 9.40 -0.56 7.48
C PHE A 14 9.19 0.58 6.51
N TYR A 15 8.37 1.54 6.95
CA TYR A 15 8.17 2.83 6.28
C TYR A 15 8.91 3.93 7.03
N GLU A 16 9.32 4.96 6.30
CA GLU A 16 9.84 6.20 6.89
C GLU A 16 9.10 7.38 6.28
N PRO A 17 8.33 8.16 7.04
CA PRO A 17 8.03 7.97 8.47
C PRO A 17 7.10 6.77 8.71
N ASN A 18 7.08 6.26 9.94
CA ASN A 18 6.23 5.15 10.32
C ASN A 18 5.00 5.59 11.13
N GLN A 19 4.72 6.86 11.11
CA GLN A 19 3.59 7.44 11.84
C GLN A 19 3.17 8.72 11.14
N PHE A 20 1.87 8.90 10.97
CA PHE A 20 1.31 10.09 10.34
C PHE A 20 0.29 10.73 11.28
N LYS A 21 0.43 12.03 11.51
CA LYS A 21 -0.53 12.81 12.29
C LYS A 21 -1.34 13.65 11.32
N ILE A 22 -2.63 13.35 11.23
CA ILE A 22 -3.52 13.88 10.20
C ILE A 22 -4.67 14.63 10.87
N LYS A 23 -5.04 15.77 10.34
CA LYS A 23 -6.23 16.50 10.77
C LYS A 23 -7.46 15.97 10.03
N LYS A 24 -8.61 15.99 10.70
CA LYS A 24 -9.87 15.61 10.07
C LYS A 24 -10.13 16.46 8.83
N ASN A 25 -10.57 15.82 7.77
CA ASN A 25 -10.86 16.44 6.47
C ASN A 25 -9.62 16.95 5.71
N GLU A 26 -8.43 16.62 6.20
CA GLU A 26 -7.20 16.97 5.51
C GLU A 26 -7.02 16.09 4.28
N THR A 27 -6.63 16.67 3.16
CA THR A 27 -6.29 15.95 1.94
C THR A 27 -4.78 15.93 1.80
N ILE A 28 -4.20 14.74 1.74
CA ILE A 28 -2.76 14.55 1.70
C ILE A 28 -2.36 13.92 0.38
N LYS A 29 -1.31 14.47 -0.20
CA LYS A 29 -0.63 13.84 -1.34
C LYS A 29 0.57 13.10 -0.79
N PHE A 30 0.52 11.76 -0.89
CA PHE A 30 1.64 10.91 -0.53
C PHE A 30 2.47 10.66 -1.77
N ILE A 31 3.76 10.93 -1.68
CA ILE A 31 4.70 10.55 -2.73
C ILE A 31 5.49 9.37 -2.16
N VAL A 32 5.25 8.20 -2.72
CA VAL A 32 5.75 6.93 -2.17
C VAL A 32 6.89 6.41 -3.03
N TYR A 33 8.02 6.13 -2.40
CA TYR A 33 9.21 5.57 -3.07
C TYR A 33 9.54 4.22 -2.46
N ASN A 34 9.85 3.23 -3.29
CA ASN A 34 10.36 1.95 -2.80
C ASN A 34 11.88 1.94 -2.89
N TYR A 35 12.54 2.07 -1.73
CA TYR A 35 14.00 2.00 -1.60
C TYR A 35 14.47 0.62 -1.17
N GLY A 36 13.55 -0.35 -1.00
CA GLY A 36 13.89 -1.72 -0.63
C GLY A 36 14.34 -2.53 -1.83
N GLU A 37 14.69 -3.77 -1.57
CA GLU A 37 15.06 -4.74 -2.61
C GLU A 37 13.88 -5.64 -3.00
N LEU A 38 12.79 -5.58 -2.24
CA LEU A 38 11.58 -6.37 -2.45
C LEU A 38 10.43 -5.48 -2.94
N VAL A 39 9.41 -6.11 -3.52
CA VAL A 39 8.16 -5.42 -3.83
C VAL A 39 7.48 -5.04 -2.51
N HIS A 40 6.99 -3.81 -2.42
CA HIS A 40 6.28 -3.32 -1.24
C HIS A 40 4.99 -2.63 -1.62
N GLU A 41 4.03 -2.65 -0.71
CA GLU A 41 2.75 -1.97 -0.86
C GLU A 41 2.63 -0.85 0.17
N PHE A 42 2.04 0.27 -0.23
CA PHE A 42 1.58 1.30 0.68
C PHE A 42 0.06 1.37 0.54
N ASN A 43 -0.65 0.86 1.54
CA ASN A 43 -2.10 0.68 1.48
C ASN A 43 -2.74 1.35 2.69
N ILE A 44 -3.59 2.35 2.44
CA ILE A 44 -4.31 3.05 3.50
C ILE A 44 -5.64 2.34 3.73
N GLY A 45 -5.85 1.82 4.93
CA GLY A 45 -7.07 1.11 5.25
C GLY A 45 -7.20 0.81 6.72
N THR A 46 -8.33 0.24 7.10
CA THR A 46 -8.52 -0.26 8.46
C THR A 46 -7.79 -1.59 8.62
N LYS A 47 -7.58 -1.98 9.87
CA LYS A 47 -6.99 -3.29 10.15
C LYS A 47 -7.79 -4.43 9.49
N GLU A 48 -9.11 -4.34 9.52
CA GLU A 48 -9.98 -5.33 8.89
C GLU A 48 -9.77 -5.39 7.38
N MET A 49 -9.64 -4.23 6.74
CA MET A 49 -9.40 -4.16 5.30
C MET A 49 -8.08 -4.84 4.94
N HIS A 50 -7.04 -4.60 5.73
CA HIS A 50 -5.74 -5.25 5.50
C HIS A 50 -5.84 -6.76 5.64
N LEU A 51 -6.51 -7.24 6.69
CA LEU A 51 -6.66 -8.68 6.89
C LEU A 51 -7.44 -9.35 5.77
N LYS A 52 -8.47 -8.67 5.23
CA LYS A 52 -9.23 -9.20 4.09
C LYS A 52 -8.45 -9.17 2.79
N HIS A 53 -7.53 -8.22 2.65
CA HIS A 53 -6.72 -8.07 1.44
C HIS A 53 -5.59 -9.08 1.37
N GLN A 54 -5.10 -9.56 2.52
CA GLN A 54 -3.95 -10.48 2.56
C GLN A 54 -4.17 -11.77 1.78
N PRO A 55 -5.34 -12.44 1.84
CA PRO A 55 -5.56 -13.62 1.00
C PRO A 55 -5.48 -13.32 -0.50
N GLU A 56 -5.91 -12.13 -0.91
CA GLU A 56 -5.81 -11.70 -2.31
C GLU A 56 -4.36 -11.55 -2.74
N MET A 57 -3.53 -10.99 -1.86
CA MET A 57 -2.10 -10.85 -2.12
C MET A 57 -1.40 -12.21 -2.18
N MET A 58 -1.79 -13.14 -1.30
CA MET A 58 -1.27 -14.51 -1.33
C MET A 58 -1.64 -15.20 -2.65
N LYS A 59 -2.87 -14.98 -3.12
CA LYS A 59 -3.33 -15.53 -4.39
C LYS A 59 -2.47 -15.01 -5.55
N MET A 60 -2.05 -13.76 -5.49
CA MET A 60 -1.15 -13.20 -6.50
C MET A 60 0.22 -13.88 -6.48
N VAL A 61 0.72 -14.22 -5.30
CA VAL A 61 1.97 -14.98 -5.18
C VAL A 61 1.81 -16.37 -5.75
N GLU A 62 0.71 -17.06 -5.40
CA GLU A 62 0.43 -18.42 -5.87
C GLU A 62 0.29 -18.49 -7.39
N ASN A 63 -0.22 -17.45 -8.01
CA ASN A 63 -0.38 -17.34 -9.45
C ASN A 63 0.84 -16.73 -10.15
N GLU A 64 1.92 -16.53 -9.43
CA GLU A 64 3.18 -15.99 -9.95
C GLU A 64 3.04 -14.61 -10.58
N ILE A 65 2.06 -13.83 -10.12
CA ILE A 65 1.88 -12.44 -10.49
C ILE A 65 2.82 -11.58 -9.67
N LEU A 66 2.84 -11.82 -8.35
CA LEU A 66 3.68 -11.11 -7.39
C LEU A 66 4.88 -12.01 -7.05
N LEU A 67 6.06 -11.55 -7.41
CA LEU A 67 7.33 -12.21 -7.09
C LEU A 67 8.06 -11.38 -6.05
N ALA A 68 9.17 -11.88 -5.52
CA ALA A 68 9.87 -11.22 -4.42
C ALA A 68 10.27 -9.78 -4.77
N ASP A 69 10.82 -9.57 -5.96
CA ASP A 69 11.37 -8.28 -6.36
C ASP A 69 10.77 -7.73 -7.64
N THR A 70 9.71 -8.36 -8.16
CA THR A 70 9.14 -7.94 -9.44
C THR A 70 7.66 -8.33 -9.51
N ILE A 71 6.94 -7.69 -10.39
CA ILE A 71 5.53 -7.95 -10.66
C ILE A 71 5.40 -8.36 -12.12
N ASN A 72 4.76 -9.49 -12.36
CA ASN A 72 4.45 -9.92 -13.72
C ASN A 72 3.21 -9.15 -14.19
N LYS A 73 3.43 -8.00 -14.81
CA LYS A 73 2.35 -7.09 -15.21
C LYS A 73 1.45 -7.68 -16.27
N LYS A 74 1.99 -8.47 -17.17
CA LYS A 74 1.21 -9.14 -18.20
C LYS A 74 0.23 -10.13 -17.58
N LYS A 75 0.71 -10.94 -16.64
CA LYS A 75 -0.10 -11.92 -15.95
C LYS A 75 -1.16 -11.25 -15.06
N MET A 76 -0.78 -10.16 -14.41
CA MET A 76 -1.70 -9.35 -13.61
C MET A 76 -2.86 -8.83 -14.48
N LYS A 77 -2.54 -8.30 -15.64
CA LYS A 77 -3.54 -7.78 -16.57
C LYS A 77 -4.49 -8.86 -17.05
N GLU A 78 -3.95 -10.05 -17.36
CA GLU A 78 -4.76 -11.18 -17.81
C GLU A 78 -5.68 -11.67 -16.69
N MET A 79 -5.16 -11.81 -15.48
CA MET A 79 -5.94 -12.29 -14.34
C MET A 79 -6.98 -11.26 -13.88
N SER A 80 -6.69 -9.97 -13.99
CA SER A 80 -7.63 -8.92 -13.56
C SER A 80 -8.90 -8.90 -14.42
N LYS A 81 -8.85 -9.44 -15.62
CA LYS A 81 -10.05 -9.59 -16.47
C LYS A 81 -11.00 -10.65 -15.94
N LYS A 82 -10.49 -11.64 -15.21
CA LYS A 82 -11.28 -12.74 -14.64
C LYS A 82 -11.63 -12.50 -13.18
N ASP A 83 -10.71 -11.85 -12.44
CA ASP A 83 -10.85 -11.60 -11.01
C ASP A 83 -10.37 -10.19 -10.73
N HIS A 84 -11.31 -9.29 -10.45
CA HIS A 84 -11.03 -7.87 -10.22
C HIS A 84 -10.09 -7.64 -9.02
N ALA A 85 -10.07 -8.58 -8.05
CA ALA A 85 -9.18 -8.48 -6.90
C ALA A 85 -7.71 -8.57 -7.28
N MET A 86 -7.40 -9.10 -8.48
CA MET A 86 -6.02 -9.17 -8.98
C MET A 86 -5.54 -7.87 -9.60
N SER A 87 -6.41 -6.86 -9.70
CA SER A 87 -6.03 -5.54 -10.19
C SER A 87 -5.40 -4.72 -9.06
N HIS A 88 -4.39 -3.91 -9.36
CA HIS A 88 -3.79 -2.98 -8.40
C HIS A 88 -3.93 -1.53 -8.80
N SER A 89 -5.06 -1.22 -9.44
CA SER A 89 -5.42 0.16 -9.75
C SER A 89 -6.42 0.65 -8.70
N HIS A 90 -5.95 0.89 -7.48
CA HIS A 90 -6.79 1.33 -6.37
C HIS A 90 -6.41 2.74 -5.94
N ALA A 91 -7.39 3.52 -5.50
CA ALA A 91 -7.18 4.91 -5.08
C ALA A 91 -6.40 5.00 -3.75
N ASN A 92 -6.49 3.98 -2.91
CA ASN A 92 -5.92 3.98 -1.56
C ASN A 92 -4.61 3.19 -1.43
N SER A 93 -4.09 2.63 -2.53
CA SER A 93 -2.91 1.80 -2.43
C SER A 93 -2.07 1.81 -3.69
N VAL A 94 -0.77 1.60 -3.51
CA VAL A 94 0.19 1.39 -4.60
C VAL A 94 1.07 0.18 -4.26
N LEU A 95 1.36 -0.62 -5.27
CA LEU A 95 2.25 -1.76 -5.18
C LEU A 95 3.45 -1.46 -6.08
N LEU A 96 4.65 -1.35 -5.47
CA LEU A 96 5.83 -0.85 -6.18
C LEU A 96 6.97 -1.85 -6.14
N GLU A 97 7.54 -2.07 -7.33
CA GLU A 97 8.81 -2.77 -7.45
C GLU A 97 9.94 -1.88 -6.93
N PRO A 98 11.13 -2.44 -6.63
CA PRO A 98 12.27 -1.64 -6.19
C PRO A 98 12.58 -0.48 -7.15
N ASN A 99 12.94 0.66 -6.59
CA ASN A 99 13.30 1.89 -7.31
C ASN A 99 12.16 2.55 -8.06
N LYS A 100 10.91 2.15 -7.77
CA LYS A 100 9.73 2.77 -8.36
C LYS A 100 9.07 3.71 -7.37
N SER A 101 8.28 4.63 -7.89
CA SER A 101 7.53 5.59 -7.07
C SER A 101 6.13 5.78 -7.64
N ALA A 102 5.22 6.24 -6.79
CA ALA A 102 3.86 6.55 -7.19
C ALA A 102 3.26 7.57 -6.23
N ILE A 103 2.09 8.08 -6.58
CA ILE A 103 1.40 9.11 -5.81
C ILE A 103 0.04 8.59 -5.40
N ILE A 104 -0.32 8.81 -4.12
CA ILE A 104 -1.68 8.62 -3.62
C ILE A 104 -2.17 9.96 -3.09
N ILE A 105 -3.35 10.37 -3.51
CA ILE A 105 -4.01 11.54 -2.94
C ILE A 105 -5.22 11.04 -2.17
N TRP A 106 -5.27 11.31 -0.87
CA TRP A 106 -6.31 10.77 0.00
C TRP A 106 -6.85 11.82 0.94
N LYS A 107 -8.18 11.92 1.01
CA LYS A 107 -8.84 12.81 1.96
C LYS A 107 -9.27 12.02 3.19
N PHE A 108 -8.85 12.49 4.36
CA PHE A 108 -9.13 11.82 5.63
C PHE A 108 -10.43 12.38 6.24
N ASN A 109 -11.57 12.00 5.68
CA ASN A 109 -12.86 12.52 6.07
C ASN A 109 -13.71 11.54 6.90
N SER A 110 -13.09 10.47 7.37
CA SER A 110 -13.75 9.43 8.15
C SER A 110 -13.21 9.42 9.58
N ASN A 111 -14.03 8.93 10.52
CA ASN A 111 -13.62 8.77 11.91
C ASN A 111 -13.13 7.36 12.24
N VAL A 112 -12.96 6.51 11.22
CA VAL A 112 -12.45 5.15 11.45
C VAL A 112 -10.93 5.17 11.65
N ASP A 113 -10.42 4.22 12.41
CA ASP A 113 -9.00 4.05 12.61
C ASP A 113 -8.35 3.48 11.36
N LEU A 114 -7.39 4.22 10.83
CA LEU A 114 -6.68 3.81 9.62
C LEU A 114 -5.21 3.56 9.93
N GLU A 115 -4.61 2.70 9.15
CA GLU A 115 -3.18 2.50 9.14
C GLU A 115 -2.72 2.33 7.69
N ALA A 116 -1.49 2.70 7.41
CA ALA A 116 -0.86 2.37 6.15
C ALA A 116 -0.08 1.08 6.37
N ALA A 117 -0.23 0.11 5.47
CA ALA A 117 0.38 -1.20 5.67
C ALA A 117 0.82 -1.80 4.35
N CYS A 118 1.79 -2.70 4.45
CA CYS A 118 2.25 -3.52 3.35
C CYS A 118 1.66 -4.93 3.52
N ASN A 119 0.82 -5.35 2.57
CA ASN A 119 0.15 -6.64 2.62
C ASN A 119 0.80 -7.69 1.72
N VAL A 120 2.00 -7.42 1.23
CA VAL A 120 2.82 -8.45 0.61
C VAL A 120 3.01 -9.55 1.67
N PRO A 121 2.77 -10.84 1.32
CA PRO A 121 2.76 -11.90 2.33
C PRO A 121 3.98 -11.88 3.26
N GLY A 122 3.72 -11.90 4.57
CA GLY A 122 4.74 -11.85 5.61
C GLY A 122 5.15 -10.46 6.05
N HIS A 123 4.87 -9.42 5.27
CA HIS A 123 5.35 -8.07 5.57
C HIS A 123 4.53 -7.39 6.68
N TYR A 124 3.22 -7.57 6.68
CA TYR A 124 2.36 -7.04 7.73
C TYR A 124 2.77 -7.60 9.09
N GLU A 125 2.96 -8.90 9.15
CA GLU A 125 3.33 -9.61 10.37
C GLU A 125 4.71 -9.21 10.87
N SER A 126 5.61 -8.80 9.98
CA SER A 126 6.94 -8.34 10.39
C SER A 126 6.94 -6.87 10.84
N GLY A 127 5.77 -6.22 10.84
CA GLY A 127 5.62 -4.87 11.40
C GLY A 127 5.69 -3.74 10.39
N MET A 128 5.54 -4.03 9.10
CA MET A 128 5.56 -2.97 8.08
C MET A 128 4.22 -2.25 8.06
N ILE A 129 4.01 -1.44 9.08
CA ILE A 129 2.77 -0.70 9.36
C ILE A 129 3.14 0.72 9.78
N ALA A 130 2.41 1.71 9.28
CA ALA A 130 2.52 3.09 9.73
C ALA A 130 1.18 3.51 10.32
N LYS A 131 1.23 3.93 11.56
CA LYS A 131 0.03 4.37 12.29
C LYS A 131 -0.45 5.73 11.75
N ILE A 132 -1.75 5.85 11.54
CA ILE A 132 -2.37 7.11 11.16
C ILE A 132 -3.20 7.60 12.35
N SER A 133 -2.83 8.74 12.91
CA SER A 133 -3.50 9.30 14.09
C SER A 133 -4.15 10.63 13.74
N ASN A 134 -5.35 10.84 14.25
CA ASN A 134 -6.04 12.12 14.13
C ASN A 134 -5.55 13.08 15.20
N ILE A 135 -5.36 14.34 14.83
CA ILE A 135 -4.93 15.39 15.77
C ILE A 135 -5.91 16.56 15.77
#